data_d02cb96164a08a70e813bd384b2cd6bb
#
_entry.id   d02cb96164a08a70e813bd384b2cd6bb
#
_cell.length_a   1.000
_cell.length_b   1.000
_cell.length_c   1.000
_cell.angle_alpha   90.00
_cell.angle_beta   90.00
_cell.angle_gamma   90.00
#
_symmetry.space_group_name_H-M   'P 1'
#
loop_
_entity.id
_entity.type
_entity.pdbx_description
1 polymer ?
#
loop_
_entity_poly.entity_id
_entity_poly.type
_entity_poly.pdbx_seq_one_letter_code
_entity_poly.pdbx_strand_id
1 'polypeptide(L)'
;MSTTPSVTVHYTQAILQAAERLALPLPAELRALGGEARIPLARQDALWEAFCAAAQDPLIGLRLGCALQVGHLDMVGALLMSCETVGEALEALLEYYPIVGEGGEFSLRDEGLRLCLVYQPQYQVRRDERVEAVLASLLHMTRWITGSKIGPLLLSFSHPAHGSEASYAELLACPLQFAAAENALVFAAA
;
A
#
# COMPACT_ATOMS: atom_id res chain seq x y z
N MET A 1 -19.08 14.63 -16.48
CA MET A 1 -19.43 14.60 -15.04
C MET A 1 -18.18 14.20 -14.30
N SER A 2 -17.62 15.09 -13.48
CA SER A 2 -16.42 14.78 -12.69
C SER A 2 -16.84 13.80 -11.61
N THR A 3 -16.41 12.55 -11.71
CA THR A 3 -16.61 11.57 -10.65
C THR A 3 -15.71 11.93 -9.48
N THR A 4 -16.25 11.97 -8.27
CA THR A 4 -15.47 12.20 -7.05
C THR A 4 -14.47 11.04 -6.88
N PRO A 5 -13.17 11.30 -6.72
CA PRO A 5 -12.17 10.26 -6.50
C PRO A 5 -12.52 9.36 -5.33
N SER A 6 -12.30 8.05 -5.47
CA SER A 6 -12.77 7.03 -4.52
C SER A 6 -11.84 5.82 -4.46
N VAL A 7 -12.04 4.97 -3.45
CA VAL A 7 -11.37 3.66 -3.31
C VAL A 7 -12.40 2.55 -3.20
N THR A 8 -12.04 1.31 -3.53
CA THR A 8 -12.92 0.16 -3.33
C THR A 8 -13.17 -0.11 -1.85
N VAL A 9 -14.31 -0.71 -1.55
CA VAL A 9 -14.63 -1.14 -0.19
C VAL A 9 -13.65 -2.20 0.32
N HIS A 10 -13.12 -3.06 -0.54
CA HIS A 10 -12.19 -4.12 -0.14
C HIS A 10 -10.93 -3.58 0.52
N TYR A 11 -10.34 -2.50 -0.02
CA TYR A 11 -9.22 -1.82 0.62
C TYR A 11 -9.63 -1.18 1.97
N THR A 12 -10.81 -0.56 2.03
CA THR A 12 -11.36 0.01 3.27
C THR A 12 -11.60 -1.08 4.32
N GLN A 13 -12.10 -2.24 3.90
CA GLN A 13 -12.30 -3.40 4.79
C GLN A 13 -11.01 -3.88 5.43
N ALA A 14 -9.86 -3.80 4.74
CA ALA A 14 -8.57 -4.14 5.34
C ALA A 14 -8.26 -3.29 6.58
N ILE A 15 -8.52 -1.98 6.51
CA ILE A 15 -8.33 -1.04 7.63
C ILE A 15 -9.31 -1.38 8.77
N LEU A 16 -10.58 -1.61 8.45
CA LEU A 16 -11.61 -1.94 9.44
C LEU A 16 -11.30 -3.27 10.15
N GLN A 17 -10.88 -4.29 9.41
CA GLN A 17 -10.47 -5.58 9.98
C GLN A 17 -9.21 -5.45 10.85
N ALA A 18 -8.24 -4.61 10.46
CA ALA A 18 -7.07 -4.33 11.28
C ALA A 18 -7.47 -3.62 12.57
N ALA A 19 -8.38 -2.64 12.51
CA ALA A 19 -8.91 -1.95 13.68
C ALA A 19 -9.64 -2.91 14.63
N GLU A 20 -10.45 -3.82 14.10
CA GLU A 20 -11.14 -4.84 14.88
C GLU A 20 -10.17 -5.80 15.58
N ARG A 21 -9.18 -6.33 14.84
CA ARG A 21 -8.16 -7.23 15.41
C ARG A 21 -7.35 -6.58 16.54
N LEU A 22 -7.09 -5.27 16.42
CA LEU A 22 -6.36 -4.49 17.41
C LEU A 22 -7.27 -3.89 18.49
N ALA A 23 -8.58 -4.16 18.45
CA ALA A 23 -9.60 -3.60 19.34
C ALA A 23 -9.57 -2.06 19.40
N LEU A 24 -9.31 -1.39 18.26
CA LEU A 24 -9.24 0.06 18.18
C LEU A 24 -10.63 0.69 18.19
N PRO A 25 -10.88 1.73 19.01
CA PRO A 25 -12.17 2.39 19.06
C PRO A 25 -12.35 3.32 17.85
N LEU A 26 -13.02 2.85 16.80
CA LEU A 26 -13.41 3.69 15.68
C LEU A 26 -14.84 4.20 15.83
N PRO A 27 -15.15 5.44 15.37
CA PRO A 27 -16.51 5.96 15.27
C PRO A 27 -17.44 5.02 14.49
N ALA A 28 -18.71 4.96 14.90
CA ALA A 28 -19.69 4.05 14.30
C ALA A 28 -19.91 4.33 12.81
N GLU A 29 -19.94 5.64 12.43
CA GLU A 29 -20.07 6.07 11.04
C GLU A 29 -18.92 5.64 10.15
N LEU A 30 -17.69 5.52 10.69
CA LEU A 30 -16.53 5.03 9.93
C LEU A 30 -16.54 3.50 9.81
N ARG A 31 -17.02 2.79 10.83
CA ARG A 31 -17.22 1.33 10.73
C ARG A 31 -18.27 0.96 9.69
N ALA A 32 -19.29 1.79 9.51
CA ALA A 32 -20.35 1.58 8.52
C ALA A 32 -19.85 1.67 7.06
N LEU A 33 -18.66 2.23 6.78
CA LEU A 33 -18.06 2.28 5.45
C LEU A 33 -17.89 0.90 4.81
N GLY A 34 -17.70 -0.13 5.59
CA GLY A 34 -17.58 -1.51 5.10
C GLY A 34 -18.79 -2.05 4.32
N GLY A 35 -19.93 -1.36 4.37
CA GLY A 35 -21.14 -1.70 3.61
C GLY A 35 -21.33 -0.96 2.28
N GLU A 36 -20.43 -0.04 1.92
CA GLU A 36 -20.50 0.75 0.69
C GLU A 36 -19.64 0.10 -0.42
N ALA A 37 -20.04 0.22 -1.69
CA ALA A 37 -19.27 -0.37 -2.80
C ALA A 37 -17.96 0.39 -3.08
N ARG A 38 -18.01 1.72 -3.04
CA ARG A 38 -16.85 2.61 -3.17
C ARG A 38 -16.93 3.73 -2.15
N ILE A 39 -15.77 4.12 -1.64
CA ILE A 39 -15.64 5.10 -0.55
C ILE A 39 -14.99 6.37 -1.11
N PRO A 40 -15.63 7.55 -1.03
CA PRO A 40 -15.01 8.82 -1.40
C PRO A 40 -13.72 9.05 -0.62
N LEU A 41 -12.68 9.62 -1.27
CA LEU A 41 -11.37 9.84 -0.64
C LEU A 41 -11.46 10.64 0.66
N ALA A 42 -12.35 11.63 0.75
CA ALA A 42 -12.52 12.41 1.99
C ALA A 42 -12.99 11.55 3.17
N ARG A 43 -13.83 10.53 2.93
CA ARG A 43 -14.26 9.59 3.98
C ARG A 43 -13.16 8.58 4.30
N GLN A 44 -12.38 8.19 3.29
CA GLN A 44 -11.19 7.36 3.48
C GLN A 44 -10.12 8.11 4.30
N ASP A 45 -9.95 9.41 4.08
CA ASP A 45 -9.07 10.27 4.87
C ASP A 45 -9.49 10.31 6.34
N ALA A 46 -10.79 10.48 6.61
CA ALA A 46 -11.33 10.45 7.98
C ALA A 46 -11.09 9.08 8.67
N LEU A 47 -11.23 7.98 7.93
CA LEU A 47 -10.94 6.64 8.44
C LEU A 47 -9.45 6.48 8.79
N TRP A 48 -8.55 6.88 7.91
CA TRP A 48 -7.12 6.82 8.16
C TRP A 48 -6.70 7.66 9.37
N GLU A 49 -7.26 8.88 9.50
CA GLU A 49 -7.00 9.74 10.65
C GLU A 49 -7.44 9.07 11.95
N ALA A 50 -8.66 8.55 12.00
CA ALA A 50 -9.18 7.88 13.20
C ALA A 50 -8.41 6.58 13.52
N PHE A 51 -8.03 5.80 12.49
CA PHE A 51 -7.27 4.56 12.64
C PHE A 51 -5.89 4.81 13.24
N CYS A 52 -5.12 5.73 12.66
CA CYS A 52 -3.78 6.08 13.15
C CYS A 52 -3.82 6.71 14.54
N ALA A 53 -4.79 7.62 14.79
CA ALA A 53 -4.96 8.25 16.10
C ALA A 53 -5.30 7.24 17.21
N ALA A 54 -6.16 6.25 16.90
CA ALA A 54 -6.52 5.20 17.85
C ALA A 54 -5.38 4.20 18.09
N ALA A 55 -4.60 3.87 17.06
CA ALA A 55 -3.50 2.90 17.14
C ALA A 55 -2.31 3.42 17.97
N GLN A 56 -2.00 4.72 17.89
CA GLN A 56 -0.82 5.33 18.55
C GLN A 56 0.48 4.59 18.26
N ASP A 57 0.56 3.91 17.13
CA ASP A 57 1.74 3.19 16.65
C ASP A 57 2.29 3.91 15.41
N PRO A 58 3.52 4.45 15.46
CA PRO A 58 4.11 5.16 14.32
C PRO A 58 4.32 4.27 13.09
N LEU A 59 4.29 2.95 13.25
CA LEU A 59 4.46 1.96 12.18
C LEU A 59 3.14 1.28 11.78
N ILE A 60 1.99 1.84 12.16
CA ILE A 60 0.70 1.20 11.91
C ILE A 60 0.41 1.06 10.41
N GLY A 61 0.83 2.03 9.59
CA GLY A 61 0.72 1.94 8.13
C GLY A 61 1.51 0.76 7.57
N LEU A 62 2.76 0.62 8.00
CA LEU A 62 3.63 -0.48 7.62
C LEU A 62 3.05 -1.84 8.01
N ARG A 63 2.58 -1.97 9.27
CA ARG A 63 1.94 -3.21 9.77
C ARG A 63 0.66 -3.55 9.01
N LEU A 64 -0.14 -2.55 8.67
CA LEU A 64 -1.32 -2.74 7.84
C LEU A 64 -0.93 -3.26 6.46
N GLY A 65 0.08 -2.65 5.81
CA GLY A 65 0.57 -3.07 4.50
C GLY A 65 1.06 -4.52 4.50
N CYS A 66 1.83 -4.93 5.50
CA CYS A 66 2.30 -6.31 5.66
C CYS A 66 1.14 -7.31 5.91
N ALA A 67 0.00 -6.85 6.42
CA ALA A 67 -1.18 -7.68 6.68
C ALA A 67 -2.19 -7.69 5.52
N LEU A 68 -2.00 -6.85 4.49
CA LEU A 68 -2.87 -6.82 3.32
C LEU A 68 -2.78 -8.13 2.54
N GLN A 69 -3.93 -8.62 2.12
CA GLN A 69 -4.07 -9.82 1.32
C GLN A 69 -4.56 -9.48 -0.09
N VAL A 70 -4.34 -10.38 -1.04
CA VAL A 70 -4.77 -10.24 -2.44
C VAL A 70 -6.25 -9.85 -2.58
N GLY A 71 -7.12 -10.45 -1.76
CA GLY A 71 -8.56 -10.13 -1.75
C GLY A 71 -8.90 -8.67 -1.40
N HIS A 72 -7.99 -7.94 -0.76
CA HIS A 72 -8.19 -6.51 -0.45
C HIS A 72 -7.90 -5.61 -1.66
N LEU A 73 -7.30 -6.15 -2.74
CA LEU A 73 -7.10 -5.46 -4.02
C LEU A 73 -8.21 -5.75 -5.03
N ASP A 74 -9.30 -6.38 -4.61
CA ASP A 74 -10.43 -6.71 -5.48
C ASP A 74 -10.00 -7.60 -6.67
N MET A 75 -10.60 -7.37 -7.85
CA MET A 75 -10.25 -8.09 -9.08
C MET A 75 -8.79 -7.91 -9.50
N VAL A 76 -8.18 -6.75 -9.17
CA VAL A 76 -6.76 -6.49 -9.47
C VAL A 76 -5.86 -7.50 -8.75
N GLY A 77 -6.16 -7.84 -7.51
CA GLY A 77 -5.41 -8.87 -6.79
C GLY A 77 -5.45 -10.23 -7.49
N ALA A 78 -6.63 -10.66 -7.96
CA ALA A 78 -6.76 -11.91 -8.71
C ALA A 78 -5.99 -11.88 -10.04
N LEU A 79 -6.01 -10.73 -10.75
CA LEU A 79 -5.25 -10.53 -11.97
C LEU A 79 -3.74 -10.67 -11.74
N LEU A 80 -3.21 -9.98 -10.71
CA LEU A 80 -1.79 -10.07 -10.36
C LEU A 80 -1.34 -11.51 -10.05
N MET A 81 -2.23 -12.31 -9.48
CA MET A 81 -1.99 -13.72 -9.19
C MET A 81 -1.96 -14.62 -10.42
N SER A 82 -2.54 -14.20 -11.55
CA SER A 82 -2.56 -14.95 -12.80
C SER A 82 -1.39 -14.64 -13.72
N CYS A 83 -0.56 -13.64 -13.39
CA CYS A 83 0.63 -13.30 -14.16
C CYS A 83 1.74 -14.36 -14.00
N GLU A 84 2.45 -14.66 -15.07
CA GLU A 84 3.52 -15.64 -15.07
C GLU A 84 4.85 -15.06 -14.60
N THR A 85 5.02 -13.73 -14.76
CA THR A 85 6.24 -13.00 -14.39
C THR A 85 5.93 -11.79 -13.52
N VAL A 86 6.94 -11.33 -12.76
CA VAL A 86 6.83 -10.07 -11.99
C VAL A 86 6.65 -8.86 -12.92
N GLY A 87 7.29 -8.88 -14.11
CA GLY A 87 7.13 -7.82 -15.12
C GLY A 87 5.69 -7.67 -15.55
N GLU A 88 5.01 -8.76 -15.94
CA GLU A 88 3.59 -8.76 -16.29
C GLU A 88 2.71 -8.28 -15.12
N ALA A 89 3.03 -8.70 -13.90
CA ALA A 89 2.28 -8.25 -12.72
C ALA A 89 2.45 -6.74 -12.48
N LEU A 90 3.64 -6.17 -12.71
CA LEU A 90 3.87 -4.74 -12.61
C LEU A 90 3.14 -3.95 -13.69
N GLU A 91 3.14 -4.43 -14.94
CA GLU A 91 2.38 -3.82 -16.03
C GLU A 91 0.87 -3.84 -15.74
N ALA A 92 0.35 -4.98 -15.29
CA ALA A 92 -1.05 -5.10 -14.88
C ALA A 92 -1.40 -4.19 -13.69
N LEU A 93 -0.48 -4.04 -12.72
CA LEU A 93 -0.67 -3.10 -11.62
C LEU A 93 -0.81 -1.66 -12.13
N LEU A 94 0.06 -1.22 -13.04
CA LEU A 94 0.00 0.14 -13.62
C LEU A 94 -1.33 0.39 -14.32
N GLU A 95 -1.81 -0.57 -15.09
CA GLU A 95 -3.04 -0.43 -15.88
C GLU A 95 -4.30 -0.44 -15.01
N TYR A 96 -4.35 -1.33 -14.02
CA TYR A 96 -5.59 -1.62 -13.29
C TYR A 96 -5.65 -1.07 -11.87
N TYR A 97 -4.56 -0.53 -11.31
CA TYR A 97 -4.57 0.04 -9.96
C TYR A 97 -5.65 1.12 -9.73
N PRO A 98 -5.97 1.99 -10.71
CA PRO A 98 -7.06 2.96 -10.55
C PRO A 98 -8.42 2.33 -10.20
N ILE A 99 -8.64 1.05 -10.49
CA ILE A 99 -9.84 0.31 -10.07
C ILE A 99 -9.87 0.16 -8.54
N VAL A 100 -8.71 -0.12 -7.93
CA VAL A 100 -8.59 -0.25 -6.47
C VAL A 100 -8.77 1.10 -5.80
N GLY A 101 -8.09 2.15 -6.30
CA GLY A 101 -8.19 3.46 -5.70
C GLY A 101 -7.52 4.57 -6.51
N GLU A 102 -8.13 5.73 -6.45
CA GLU A 102 -7.68 6.94 -7.14
C GLU A 102 -6.86 7.88 -6.22
N GLY A 103 -6.31 7.33 -5.12
CA GLY A 103 -5.54 8.09 -4.13
C GLY A 103 -4.05 8.23 -4.43
N GLY A 104 -3.57 7.67 -5.54
CA GLY A 104 -2.16 7.76 -5.96
C GLY A 104 -1.93 7.09 -7.29
N GLU A 105 -0.75 7.27 -7.85
CA GLU A 105 -0.35 6.78 -9.16
C GLU A 105 0.94 5.97 -9.06
N PHE A 106 1.02 4.91 -9.85
CA PHE A 106 2.25 4.17 -10.08
C PHE A 106 2.85 4.54 -11.42
N SER A 107 4.17 4.58 -11.46
CA SER A 107 4.94 4.62 -12.71
C SER A 107 6.09 3.63 -12.65
N LEU A 108 6.41 3.05 -13.80
CA LEU A 108 7.52 2.11 -13.95
C LEU A 108 8.62 2.76 -14.75
N ARG A 109 9.84 2.73 -14.24
CA ARG A 109 11.02 3.28 -14.89
C ARG A 109 12.05 2.18 -15.06
N ASP A 110 12.40 1.91 -16.31
CA ASP A 110 13.47 0.96 -16.67
C ASP A 110 14.80 1.73 -16.71
N GLU A 111 15.75 1.31 -15.88
CA GLU A 111 17.11 1.85 -15.78
C GLU A 111 18.16 0.82 -16.27
N GLY A 112 17.78 -0.06 -17.17
CA GLY A 112 18.61 -1.09 -17.77
C GLY A 112 18.81 -2.30 -16.85
N LEU A 113 19.65 -2.19 -15.82
CA LEU A 113 19.87 -3.27 -14.83
C LEU A 113 18.89 -3.23 -13.66
N ARG A 114 18.02 -2.23 -13.61
CA ARG A 114 17.07 -1.99 -12.52
C ARG A 114 15.71 -1.60 -13.06
N LEU A 115 14.69 -2.07 -12.39
CA LEU A 115 13.30 -1.71 -12.63
C LEU A 115 12.77 -1.00 -11.39
N CYS A 116 12.41 0.29 -11.54
CA CYS A 116 11.94 1.12 -10.44
C CYS A 116 10.43 1.30 -10.54
N LEU A 117 9.68 0.74 -9.61
CA LEU A 117 8.26 1.01 -9.41
C LEU A 117 8.11 2.20 -8.46
N VAL A 118 7.71 3.35 -8.98
CA VAL A 118 7.56 4.60 -8.24
C VAL A 118 6.09 4.81 -7.88
N TYR A 119 5.82 5.21 -6.64
CA TYR A 119 4.50 5.55 -6.15
C TYR A 119 4.39 7.04 -5.78
N GLN A 120 3.43 7.73 -6.38
CA GLN A 120 3.12 9.14 -6.12
C GLN A 120 1.74 9.25 -5.43
N PRO A 121 1.69 9.52 -4.11
CA PRO A 121 0.44 9.73 -3.40
C PRO A 121 -0.19 11.08 -3.76
N GLN A 122 -1.51 11.10 -3.94
CA GLN A 122 -2.31 12.31 -4.19
C GLN A 122 -3.09 12.79 -2.97
N TYR A 123 -2.98 12.06 -1.84
CA TYR A 123 -3.57 12.42 -0.54
C TYR A 123 -2.54 13.09 0.36
N GLN A 124 -3.04 13.86 1.36
CA GLN A 124 -2.20 14.54 2.35
C GLN A 124 -2.42 14.00 3.77
N VAL A 125 -3.64 13.55 4.08
CA VAL A 125 -3.98 13.01 5.40
C VAL A 125 -3.29 11.67 5.61
N ARG A 126 -2.52 11.57 6.68
CA ARG A 126 -1.74 10.36 7.03
C ARG A 126 -0.91 9.85 5.86
N ARG A 127 -0.26 10.79 5.18
CA ARG A 127 0.43 10.54 3.91
C ARG A 127 1.51 9.48 4.06
N ASP A 128 2.32 9.58 5.08
CA ASP A 128 3.48 8.71 5.28
C ASP A 128 3.03 7.30 5.65
N GLU A 129 2.10 7.15 6.60
CA GLU A 129 1.54 5.86 7.00
C GLU A 129 0.83 5.14 5.83
N ARG A 130 0.17 5.90 4.97
CA ARG A 130 -0.50 5.36 3.77
C ARG A 130 0.49 4.93 2.70
N VAL A 131 1.56 5.69 2.48
CA VAL A 131 2.66 5.31 1.58
C VAL A 131 3.33 4.03 2.08
N GLU A 132 3.62 3.95 3.37
CA GLU A 132 4.16 2.74 3.99
C GLU A 132 3.24 1.53 3.77
N ALA A 133 1.93 1.69 3.96
CA ALA A 133 0.96 0.62 3.74
C ALA A 133 0.96 0.13 2.29
N VAL A 134 0.99 1.05 1.33
CA VAL A 134 1.01 0.71 -0.11
C VAL A 134 2.28 -0.05 -0.47
N LEU A 135 3.47 0.50 -0.16
CA LEU A 135 4.74 -0.12 -0.56
C LEU A 135 5.01 -1.43 0.19
N ALA A 136 4.66 -1.52 1.47
CA ALA A 136 4.76 -2.76 2.23
C ALA A 136 3.84 -3.86 1.68
N SER A 137 2.62 -3.50 1.26
CA SER A 137 1.68 -4.47 0.65
C SER A 137 2.22 -5.03 -0.67
N LEU A 138 2.78 -4.18 -1.52
CA LEU A 138 3.38 -4.61 -2.79
C LEU A 138 4.59 -5.51 -2.57
N LEU A 139 5.46 -5.15 -1.64
CA LEU A 139 6.59 -5.99 -1.25
C LEU A 139 6.14 -7.35 -0.75
N HIS A 140 5.14 -7.37 0.14
CA HIS A 140 4.60 -8.60 0.69
C HIS A 140 3.96 -9.48 -0.40
N MET A 141 3.19 -8.89 -1.29
CA MET A 141 2.57 -9.59 -2.42
C MET A 141 3.60 -10.14 -3.41
N THR A 142 4.62 -9.35 -3.76
CA THR A 142 5.72 -9.80 -4.62
C THR A 142 6.39 -11.05 -4.04
N ARG A 143 6.69 -11.05 -2.75
CA ARG A 143 7.27 -12.21 -2.06
C ARG A 143 6.35 -13.41 -2.07
N TRP A 144 5.07 -13.19 -1.83
CA TRP A 144 4.09 -14.27 -1.82
C TRP A 144 3.91 -14.90 -3.19
N ILE A 145 3.75 -14.10 -4.26
CA ILE A 145 3.61 -14.57 -5.65
C ILE A 145 4.87 -15.33 -6.11
N THR A 146 6.05 -14.85 -5.75
CA THR A 146 7.32 -15.44 -6.18
C THR A 146 7.85 -16.53 -5.25
N GLY A 147 7.12 -16.85 -4.18
CA GLY A 147 7.60 -17.76 -3.13
C GLY A 147 8.87 -17.24 -2.44
N SER A 148 8.97 -15.93 -2.25
CA SER A 148 10.13 -15.21 -1.67
C SER A 148 11.43 -15.34 -2.48
N LYS A 149 11.36 -15.74 -3.75
CA LYS A 149 12.52 -15.86 -4.64
C LYS A 149 13.02 -14.52 -5.15
N ILE A 150 12.11 -13.51 -5.24
CA ILE A 150 12.42 -12.17 -5.71
C ILE A 150 12.19 -11.19 -4.56
N GLY A 151 13.23 -10.42 -4.25
CA GLY A 151 13.17 -9.32 -3.30
C GLY A 151 13.65 -8.03 -3.96
N PRO A 152 13.24 -6.86 -3.46
CA PRO A 152 13.74 -5.60 -3.97
C PRO A 152 15.20 -5.41 -3.62
N LEU A 153 15.94 -4.74 -4.51
CA LEU A 153 17.28 -4.22 -4.24
C LEU A 153 17.24 -3.06 -3.24
N LEU A 154 16.12 -2.30 -3.25
CA LEU A 154 15.91 -1.15 -2.39
C LEU A 154 14.41 -0.86 -2.28
N LEU A 155 13.98 -0.47 -1.08
CA LEU A 155 12.71 0.19 -0.83
C LEU A 155 13.00 1.59 -0.29
N SER A 156 12.51 2.62 -0.97
CA SER A 156 12.71 4.02 -0.59
C SER A 156 11.42 4.71 -0.18
N PHE A 157 11.52 5.55 0.83
CA PHE A 157 10.45 6.43 1.32
C PHE A 157 10.90 7.88 1.24
N SER A 158 10.03 8.77 0.76
CA SER A 158 10.32 10.21 0.68
C SER A 158 10.25 10.93 2.03
N HIS A 159 9.70 10.28 3.04
CA HIS A 159 9.63 10.78 4.42
C HIS A 159 10.78 10.23 5.29
N PRO A 160 11.09 10.85 6.44
CA PRO A 160 12.01 10.29 7.42
C PRO A 160 11.41 9.06 8.10
N ALA A 161 12.22 8.23 8.72
CA ALA A 161 11.74 7.10 9.51
C ALA A 161 10.94 7.58 10.73
N HIS A 162 9.78 7.00 10.97
CA HIS A 162 8.91 7.29 12.13
C HIS A 162 9.21 6.39 13.34
N GLY A 163 9.92 5.30 13.11
CA GLY A 163 10.38 4.36 14.13
C GLY A 163 11.87 4.05 14.02
N SER A 164 12.35 3.05 14.76
CA SER A 164 13.73 2.63 14.64
C SER A 164 13.99 1.90 13.31
N GLU A 165 15.16 2.04 12.75
CA GLU A 165 15.56 1.28 11.55
C GLU A 165 15.45 -0.24 11.77
N ALA A 166 15.74 -0.72 12.99
CA ALA A 166 15.59 -2.11 13.35
C ALA A 166 14.13 -2.61 13.22
N SER A 167 13.15 -1.80 13.63
CA SER A 167 11.74 -2.13 13.51
C SER A 167 11.28 -2.22 12.04
N TYR A 168 11.77 -1.32 11.20
CA TYR A 168 11.54 -1.39 9.75
C TYR A 168 12.20 -2.61 9.12
N ALA A 169 13.46 -2.88 9.48
CA ALA A 169 14.20 -4.03 8.96
C ALA A 169 13.53 -5.37 9.34
N GLU A 170 13.00 -5.47 10.55
CA GLU A 170 12.26 -6.65 11.02
C GLU A 170 10.99 -6.90 10.17
N LEU A 171 10.23 -5.84 9.86
CA LEU A 171 8.98 -5.94 9.12
C LEU A 171 9.20 -6.14 7.62
N LEU A 172 10.18 -5.45 7.04
CA LEU A 172 10.37 -5.40 5.59
C LEU A 172 11.47 -6.33 5.07
N ALA A 173 12.49 -6.65 5.89
CA ALA A 173 13.60 -7.56 5.56
C ALA A 173 14.20 -7.28 4.15
N CYS A 174 14.45 -6.00 3.83
CA CYS A 174 15.09 -5.56 2.60
C CYS A 174 15.90 -4.27 2.85
N PRO A 175 16.83 -3.88 1.95
CA PRO A 175 17.51 -2.59 2.04
C PRO A 175 16.52 -1.43 1.99
N LEU A 176 16.73 -0.43 2.88
CA LEU A 176 15.83 0.72 3.06
C LEU A 176 16.56 2.03 2.87
N GLN A 177 15.86 3.04 2.35
CA GLN A 177 16.30 4.42 2.29
C GLN A 177 15.15 5.35 2.68
N PHE A 178 15.38 6.22 3.66
CA PHE A 178 14.45 7.25 4.09
C PHE A 178 14.89 8.62 3.60
N ALA A 179 13.96 9.60 3.64
CA ALA A 179 14.15 10.95 3.11
C ALA A 179 14.70 10.94 1.67
N ALA A 180 14.29 9.95 0.89
CA ALA A 180 14.66 9.81 -0.51
C ALA A 180 13.91 10.81 -1.41
N ALA A 181 14.33 10.95 -2.66
CA ALA A 181 13.65 11.80 -3.62
C ALA A 181 12.24 11.30 -3.98
N GLU A 182 12.00 10.00 -3.88
CA GLU A 182 10.75 9.35 -4.27
C GLU A 182 10.43 8.11 -3.43
N ASN A 183 9.17 7.72 -3.44
CA ASN A 183 8.71 6.46 -2.85
C ASN A 183 8.79 5.38 -3.92
N ALA A 184 9.67 4.39 -3.74
CA ALA A 184 9.88 3.41 -4.79
C ALA A 184 10.28 2.03 -4.27
N LEU A 185 9.91 0.99 -5.03
CA LEU A 185 10.46 -0.36 -4.98
C LEU A 185 11.38 -0.56 -6.18
N VAL A 186 12.64 -0.91 -5.92
CA VAL A 186 13.65 -1.13 -6.96
C VAL A 186 13.96 -2.62 -7.04
N PHE A 187 13.79 -3.21 -8.21
CA PHE A 187 14.10 -4.61 -8.48
C PHE A 187 15.29 -4.72 -9.44
N ALA A 188 15.95 -5.88 -9.45
CA ALA A 188 16.85 -6.21 -10.54
C ALA A 188 16.04 -6.43 -11.83
N ALA A 189 16.47 -5.87 -12.95
CA ALA A 189 15.94 -6.27 -14.25
C ALA A 189 16.38 -7.72 -14.54
N ALA A 190 15.44 -8.54 -15.02
CA ALA A 190 15.69 -9.93 -15.35
C ALA A 190 16.49 -10.06 -16.66
#